data_ecb90a08fc3293fb6b5cea4d6efd53ad
#
_entry.id   ecb90a08fc3293fb6b5cea4d6efd53ad
#
_cell.length_a   1.000
_cell.length_b   1.000
_cell.length_c   1.000
_cell.angle_alpha   90.00
_cell.angle_beta   90.00
_cell.angle_gamma   90.00
#
_symmetry.space_group_name_H-M   'P 1'
#
loop_
_entity.id
_entity.type
_entity.pdbx_description
1 polymer ?
#
loop_
_entity_poly.entity_id
_entity_poly.type
_entity_poly.pdbx_seq_one_letter_code
_entity_poly.pdbx_strand_id
1 'polypeptide(L)'
;MSRQKGVNCFSAGGKSNIIRQLEQRPNEEGTILVIVDGAAFGSEMKDISECIKTQGNIVLYAPESFEWLLLSTKEIPEVKVETILQNPEEYIDSKEYISWERYFTDLLIESTSKDFIWAYSKKRLTKAYFAPRIVNAVKTIMKLVDWEKSF
;
A
#
# COMPACT_ATOMS: atom_id res chain seq x y z
N MET A 1 -8.56 -11.50 8.93
CA MET A 1 -7.67 -11.12 10.03
C MET A 1 -6.51 -12.10 10.06
N SER A 2 -5.31 -11.64 9.72
CA SER A 2 -4.12 -12.49 9.81
C SER A 2 -3.42 -12.17 11.13
N ARG A 3 -3.40 -13.13 12.05
CA ARG A 3 -2.55 -13.08 13.24
C ARG A 3 -1.25 -13.79 12.87
N GLN A 4 -0.22 -13.08 12.52
CA GLN A 4 1.14 -13.61 12.48
C GLN A 4 1.96 -12.95 13.60
N LYS A 5 2.47 -13.77 14.52
CA LYS A 5 3.50 -13.41 15.50
C LYS A 5 3.22 -12.14 16.35
N GLY A 6 2.03 -12.01 16.90
CA GLY A 6 1.74 -10.89 17.82
C GLY A 6 1.38 -9.55 17.15
N VAL A 7 1.33 -9.51 15.82
CA VAL A 7 0.90 -8.30 15.09
C VAL A 7 -0.62 -8.24 15.01
N ASN A 8 -1.19 -7.14 15.46
CA ASN A 8 -2.61 -6.84 15.31
C ASN A 8 -2.82 -5.92 14.10
N CYS A 9 -3.62 -6.36 13.12
CA CYS A 9 -3.95 -5.58 11.95
C CYS A 9 -5.39 -5.05 12.04
N PHE A 10 -5.55 -3.75 11.83
CA PHE A 10 -6.85 -3.08 11.84
C PHE A 10 -7.06 -2.32 10.54
N SER A 11 -8.28 -2.39 10.00
CA SER A 11 -8.68 -1.49 8.93
C SER A 11 -9.22 -0.21 9.54
N ALA A 12 -8.71 0.93 9.09
CA ALA A 12 -9.24 2.23 9.51
C ALA A 12 -10.63 2.51 8.93
N GLY A 13 -11.03 1.79 7.85
CA GLY A 13 -12.31 2.02 7.19
C GLY A 13 -12.36 3.31 6.37
N GLY A 14 -11.20 3.89 6.08
CA GLY A 14 -11.02 5.10 5.28
C GLY A 14 -10.06 6.10 5.91
N LYS A 15 -9.49 6.98 5.07
CA LYS A 15 -8.44 7.92 5.47
C LYS A 15 -8.83 8.83 6.63
N SER A 16 -10.05 9.35 6.62
CA SER A 16 -10.57 10.26 7.65
C SER A 16 -10.71 9.63 9.04
N ASN A 17 -10.71 8.30 9.14
CA ASN A 17 -10.81 7.60 10.40
C ASN A 17 -9.45 7.29 11.04
N ILE A 18 -8.36 7.41 10.30
CA ILE A 18 -7.01 7.03 10.79
C ILE A 18 -6.65 7.85 12.01
N ILE A 19 -6.78 9.18 11.94
CA ILE A 19 -6.44 10.08 13.04
C ILE A 19 -7.24 9.71 14.29
N ARG A 20 -8.55 9.56 14.15
CA ARG A 20 -9.40 9.16 15.28
C ARG A 20 -8.98 7.83 15.92
N GLN A 21 -8.55 6.87 15.11
CA GLN A 21 -8.07 5.60 15.65
C GLN A 21 -6.72 5.73 16.35
N LEU A 22 -5.83 6.58 15.87
CA LEU A 22 -4.57 6.88 16.55
C LEU A 22 -4.79 7.61 17.88
N GLU A 23 -5.68 8.60 17.90
CA GLU A 23 -6.06 9.33 19.13
C GLU A 23 -6.68 8.43 20.20
N GLN A 24 -7.40 7.39 19.81
CA GLN A 24 -7.97 6.39 20.72
C GLN A 24 -6.95 5.43 21.32
N ARG A 25 -5.70 5.45 20.85
CA ARG A 25 -4.61 4.53 21.23
C ARG A 25 -3.32 5.24 21.65
N PRO A 26 -3.41 6.35 22.42
CA PRO A 26 -2.24 7.22 22.67
C PRO A 26 -1.09 6.56 23.45
N ASN A 27 -1.36 5.41 24.09
CA ASN A 27 -0.42 4.75 24.99
C ASN A 27 -0.25 3.24 24.67
N GLU A 28 -0.51 2.81 23.44
CA GLU A 28 -0.22 1.42 23.06
C GLU A 28 1.29 1.16 23.13
N GLU A 29 1.68 0.09 23.82
CA GLU A 29 3.06 -0.38 23.81
C GLU A 29 3.41 -0.95 22.42
N GLY A 30 4.58 -0.58 21.92
CA GLY A 30 5.09 -1.04 20.64
C GLY A 30 4.96 -0.03 19.52
N THR A 31 5.39 -0.44 18.33
CA THR A 31 5.36 0.41 17.13
C THR A 31 4.00 0.29 16.44
N ILE A 32 3.40 1.42 16.13
CA ILE A 32 2.19 1.51 15.31
C ILE A 32 2.61 1.80 13.87
N LEU A 33 2.42 0.84 12.98
CA LEU A 33 2.61 1.06 11.54
C LEU A 33 1.31 1.49 10.90
N VAL A 34 1.31 2.69 10.35
CA VAL A 34 0.20 3.26 9.57
C VAL A 34 0.52 3.14 8.09
N ILE A 35 -0.28 2.36 7.37
CA ILE A 35 -0.15 2.22 5.92
C ILE A 35 -1.32 2.95 5.27
N VAL A 36 -1.01 3.89 4.37
CA VAL A 36 -1.99 4.72 3.68
C VAL A 36 -1.76 4.70 2.17
N ASP A 37 -2.79 4.99 1.41
CA ASP A 37 -2.68 5.27 -0.01
C ASP A 37 -2.15 6.70 -0.20
N GLY A 38 -0.92 6.83 -0.65
CA GLY A 38 -0.22 8.11 -0.75
C GLY A 38 -0.91 9.09 -1.69
N ALA A 39 -1.43 8.61 -2.82
CA ALA A 39 -2.14 9.44 -3.80
C ALA A 39 -3.44 10.04 -3.26
N ALA A 40 -4.12 9.33 -2.35
CA ALA A 40 -5.37 9.79 -1.74
C ALA A 40 -5.18 10.65 -0.49
N PHE A 41 -3.95 10.77 0.03
CA PHE A 41 -3.67 11.23 1.39
C PHE A 41 -3.16 12.69 1.46
N GLY A 42 -3.77 13.61 0.72
CA GLY A 42 -3.32 15.01 0.68
C GLY A 42 -3.68 15.83 1.92
N SER A 43 -4.97 15.98 2.19
CA SER A 43 -5.51 16.87 3.24
C SER A 43 -5.19 16.40 4.66
N GLU A 44 -5.12 15.10 4.88
CA GLU A 44 -4.92 14.47 6.19
C GLU A 44 -3.43 14.38 6.61
N MET A 45 -2.49 14.69 5.69
CA MET A 45 -1.05 14.60 5.98
C MET A 45 -0.59 15.48 7.13
N LYS A 46 -1.19 16.67 7.27
CA LYS A 46 -0.88 17.58 8.38
C LYS A 46 -1.19 16.95 9.73
N ASP A 47 -2.40 16.45 9.87
CA ASP A 47 -2.90 15.89 11.14
C ASP A 47 -2.13 14.61 11.52
N ILE A 48 -1.85 13.74 10.53
CA ILE A 48 -0.98 12.58 10.75
C ILE A 48 0.43 12.99 11.16
N SER A 49 1.01 14.01 10.51
CA SER A 49 2.34 14.50 10.86
C SER A 49 2.40 15.01 12.30
N GLU A 50 1.34 15.66 12.76
CA GLU A 50 1.22 16.10 14.15
C GLU A 50 1.08 14.91 15.12
N CYS A 51 0.29 13.90 14.78
CA CYS A 51 0.19 12.66 15.57
C CYS A 51 1.54 11.95 15.69
N ILE A 52 2.29 11.83 14.59
CA ILE A 52 3.62 11.20 14.60
C ILE A 52 4.59 11.96 15.52
N LYS A 53 4.57 13.30 15.49
CA LYS A 53 5.42 14.13 16.35
C LYS A 53 5.09 13.99 17.82
N THR A 54 3.82 13.80 18.15
CA THR A 54 3.34 13.70 19.55
C THR A 54 3.47 12.29 20.11
N GLN A 55 3.33 11.27 19.26
CA GLN A 55 3.36 9.86 19.65
C GLN A 55 4.54 9.16 18.98
N GLY A 56 5.75 9.38 19.41
CA GLY A 56 7.00 8.94 18.76
C GLY A 56 7.14 7.45 18.37
N ASN A 57 6.12 6.63 18.60
CA ASN A 57 6.03 5.22 18.24
C ASN A 57 5.25 4.95 16.94
N ILE A 58 4.83 5.98 16.21
CA ILE A 58 4.10 5.84 14.94
C ILE A 58 5.08 5.88 13.76
N VAL A 59 4.99 4.90 12.88
CA VAL A 59 5.69 4.85 11.59
C VAL A 59 4.66 4.93 10.47
N LEU A 60 4.80 5.91 9.59
CA LEU A 60 3.94 6.09 8.42
C LEU A 60 4.62 5.51 7.18
N TYR A 61 3.90 4.69 6.44
CA TYR A 61 4.24 4.25 5.11
C TYR A 61 3.14 4.62 4.12
N ALA A 62 3.49 5.42 3.12
CA ALA A 62 2.55 5.96 2.14
C ALA A 62 3.04 5.64 0.72
N PRO A 63 2.84 4.41 0.20
CA PRO A 63 3.10 4.11 -1.21
C PRO A 63 2.15 4.94 -2.08
N GLU A 64 2.54 5.17 -3.35
CA GLU A 64 1.72 5.89 -4.32
C GLU A 64 0.28 5.33 -4.35
N SER A 65 0.16 4.04 -4.54
CA SER A 65 -1.07 3.27 -4.39
C SER A 65 -0.76 1.82 -4.03
N PHE A 66 -1.77 1.06 -3.66
CA PHE A 66 -1.61 -0.37 -3.44
C PHE A 66 -1.22 -1.11 -4.73
N GLU A 67 -1.82 -0.71 -5.85
CA GLU A 67 -1.51 -1.28 -7.17
C GLU A 67 -0.07 -0.97 -7.59
N TRP A 68 0.38 0.27 -7.39
CA TRP A 68 1.78 0.63 -7.62
C TRP A 68 2.73 -0.25 -6.79
N LEU A 69 2.39 -0.49 -5.53
CA LEU A 69 3.19 -1.36 -4.65
C LEU A 69 3.27 -2.79 -5.19
N LEU A 70 2.15 -3.35 -5.65
CA LEU A 70 2.11 -4.68 -6.26
C LEU A 70 2.94 -4.74 -7.55
N LEU A 71 2.79 -3.76 -8.43
CA LEU A 71 3.52 -3.68 -9.69
C LEU A 71 5.03 -3.51 -9.45
N SER A 72 5.42 -2.75 -8.44
CA SER A 72 6.81 -2.54 -8.06
C SER A 72 7.51 -3.81 -7.56
N THR A 73 6.75 -4.85 -7.19
CA THR A 73 7.34 -6.15 -6.86
C THR A 73 7.98 -6.84 -8.07
N LYS A 74 7.52 -6.54 -9.29
CA LYS A 74 7.91 -7.18 -10.55
C LYS A 74 7.63 -8.70 -10.58
N GLU A 75 6.80 -9.18 -9.67
CA GLU A 75 6.51 -10.60 -9.48
C GLU A 75 5.21 -11.04 -10.17
N ILE A 76 4.45 -10.08 -10.73
CA ILE A 76 3.19 -10.35 -11.42
C ILE A 76 3.50 -10.70 -12.88
N PRO A 77 3.13 -11.91 -13.36
CA PRO A 77 3.37 -12.32 -14.71
C PRO A 77 2.74 -11.37 -15.75
N GLU A 78 3.39 -11.27 -16.91
CA GLU A 78 2.91 -10.54 -18.10
C GLU A 78 2.78 -9.01 -17.96
N VAL A 79 3.03 -8.45 -16.80
CA VAL A 79 3.02 -6.99 -16.63
C VAL A 79 4.42 -6.43 -16.86
N LYS A 80 4.65 -5.80 -18.00
CA LYS A 80 5.90 -5.11 -18.32
C LYS A 80 5.89 -3.71 -17.71
N VAL A 81 6.27 -3.60 -16.46
CA VAL A 81 6.18 -2.34 -15.70
C VAL A 81 7.48 -1.57 -15.60
N GLU A 82 8.62 -2.17 -15.92
CA GLU A 82 9.92 -1.54 -15.68
C GLU A 82 10.05 -0.17 -16.32
N THR A 83 9.70 -0.06 -17.60
CA THR A 83 9.74 1.20 -18.35
C THR A 83 8.72 2.20 -17.83
N ILE A 84 7.51 1.71 -17.48
CA ILE A 84 6.43 2.55 -16.94
C ILE A 84 6.81 3.13 -15.58
N LEU A 85 7.41 2.31 -14.70
CA LEU A 85 7.83 2.77 -13.37
C LEU A 85 9.05 3.69 -13.40
N GLN A 86 9.86 3.63 -14.47
CA GLN A 86 10.99 4.53 -14.65
C GLN A 86 10.58 5.90 -15.18
N ASN A 87 9.60 5.93 -16.09
CA ASN A 87 9.13 7.16 -16.78
C ASN A 87 7.60 7.18 -16.83
N PRO A 88 6.90 7.22 -15.68
CA PRO A 88 5.44 7.11 -15.64
C PRO A 88 4.75 8.25 -16.41
N GLU A 89 5.36 9.44 -16.46
CA GLU A 89 4.86 10.62 -17.19
C GLU A 89 4.73 10.40 -18.69
N GLU A 90 5.47 9.47 -19.28
CA GLU A 90 5.38 9.12 -20.70
C GLU A 90 4.18 8.22 -21.02
N TYR A 91 3.64 7.54 -20.00
CA TYR A 91 2.60 6.53 -20.15
C TYR A 91 1.25 6.97 -19.58
N ILE A 92 1.22 7.93 -18.68
CA ILE A 92 0.01 8.37 -18.01
C ILE A 92 -0.50 9.64 -18.65
N ASP A 93 -1.52 9.53 -19.52
CA ASP A 93 -2.19 10.71 -20.08
C ASP A 93 -3.14 11.32 -19.03
N SER A 94 -2.81 12.54 -18.60
CA SER A 94 -3.61 13.31 -17.64
C SER A 94 -5.00 13.68 -18.14
N LYS A 95 -5.28 13.57 -19.45
CA LYS A 95 -6.61 13.78 -20.02
C LYS A 95 -7.50 12.53 -19.85
N GLU A 96 -6.89 11.36 -19.82
CA GLU A 96 -7.59 10.10 -19.71
C GLU A 96 -7.70 9.65 -18.24
N TYR A 97 -6.66 9.87 -17.46
CA TYR A 97 -6.57 9.42 -16.06
C TYR A 97 -6.62 10.57 -15.07
N ILE A 98 -7.58 10.53 -14.16
CA ILE A 98 -7.75 11.53 -13.11
C ILE A 98 -6.64 11.40 -12.05
N SER A 99 -6.07 10.20 -11.88
CA SER A 99 -5.00 9.93 -10.94
C SER A 99 -4.12 8.76 -11.40
N TRP A 100 -2.88 8.74 -10.94
CA TRP A 100 -1.96 7.64 -11.17
C TRP A 100 -2.46 6.32 -10.57
N GLU A 101 -3.13 6.38 -9.43
CA GLU A 101 -3.79 5.21 -8.83
C GLU A 101 -4.74 4.56 -9.83
N ARG A 102 -5.56 5.35 -10.53
CA ARG A 102 -6.51 4.82 -11.51
C ARG A 102 -5.80 4.18 -12.69
N TYR A 103 -4.76 4.82 -13.20
CA TYR A 103 -3.92 4.25 -14.26
C TYR A 103 -3.33 2.90 -13.85
N PHE A 104 -2.69 2.81 -12.68
CA PHE A 104 -2.10 1.56 -12.22
C PHE A 104 -3.15 0.49 -11.93
N THR A 105 -4.34 0.86 -11.50
CA THR A 105 -5.47 -0.06 -11.34
C THR A 105 -5.88 -0.67 -12.67
N ASP A 106 -6.10 0.17 -13.69
CA ASP A 106 -6.55 -0.27 -15.01
C ASP A 106 -5.45 -1.11 -15.69
N LEU A 107 -4.19 -0.69 -15.62
CA LEU A 107 -3.04 -1.45 -16.10
C LEU A 107 -3.00 -2.87 -15.49
N LEU A 108 -3.19 -2.98 -14.18
CA LEU A 108 -3.14 -4.26 -13.47
C LEU A 108 -4.34 -5.15 -13.86
N ILE A 109 -5.54 -4.58 -13.94
CA ILE A 109 -6.75 -5.29 -14.38
C ILE A 109 -6.57 -5.81 -15.82
N GLU A 110 -6.20 -4.96 -16.75
CA GLU A 110 -6.07 -5.32 -18.17
C GLU A 110 -4.99 -6.39 -18.38
N SER A 111 -3.81 -6.18 -17.79
CA SER A 111 -2.68 -7.09 -17.94
C SER A 111 -2.96 -8.49 -17.38
N THR A 112 -3.80 -8.59 -16.35
CA THR A 112 -4.09 -9.87 -15.68
C THR A 112 -5.46 -10.45 -16.03
N SER A 113 -6.26 -9.80 -16.86
CA SER A 113 -7.66 -10.15 -17.15
C SER A 113 -7.84 -11.56 -17.73
N LYS A 114 -6.85 -12.07 -18.44
CA LYS A 114 -6.86 -13.39 -19.09
C LYS A 114 -6.35 -14.52 -18.22
N ASP A 115 -5.79 -14.21 -17.06
CA ASP A 115 -5.19 -15.19 -16.15
C ASP A 115 -6.05 -15.35 -14.90
N PHE A 116 -6.75 -16.46 -14.74
CA PHE A 116 -7.61 -16.73 -13.59
C PHE A 116 -6.88 -16.74 -12.25
N ILE A 117 -5.58 -17.05 -12.26
CA ILE A 117 -4.74 -17.08 -11.04
C ILE A 117 -4.38 -15.67 -10.63
N TRP A 118 -4.03 -14.81 -11.59
CA TRP A 118 -3.54 -13.44 -11.37
C TRP A 118 -4.59 -12.36 -11.61
N ALA A 119 -5.81 -12.71 -12.02
CA ALA A 119 -6.86 -11.71 -12.26
C ALA A 119 -7.00 -10.76 -11.07
N TYR A 120 -6.71 -9.48 -11.31
CA TYR A 120 -6.77 -8.45 -10.29
C TYR A 120 -8.18 -7.90 -10.15
N SER A 121 -8.59 -7.70 -8.90
CA SER A 121 -9.80 -6.97 -8.55
C SER A 121 -9.61 -6.26 -7.21
N LYS A 122 -9.91 -4.96 -7.15
CA LYS A 122 -9.90 -4.18 -5.89
C LYS A 122 -10.77 -4.80 -4.79
N LYS A 123 -11.85 -5.47 -5.18
CA LYS A 123 -12.79 -6.07 -4.21
C LYS A 123 -12.31 -7.38 -3.64
N ARG A 124 -11.51 -8.13 -4.39
CA ARG A 124 -11.09 -9.48 -4.00
C ARG A 124 -9.78 -9.88 -4.69
N LEU A 125 -8.72 -9.96 -3.92
CA LEU A 125 -7.46 -10.50 -4.39
C LEU A 125 -7.50 -12.04 -4.45
N THR A 126 -6.91 -12.61 -5.49
CA THR A 126 -6.69 -14.06 -5.57
C THR A 126 -5.57 -14.47 -4.60
N LYS A 127 -5.49 -15.78 -4.32
CA LYS A 127 -4.44 -16.32 -3.42
C LYS A 127 -3.02 -16.07 -3.94
N ALA A 128 -2.85 -15.88 -5.24
CA ALA A 128 -1.53 -15.64 -5.86
C ALA A 128 -0.86 -14.37 -5.30
N TYR A 129 -1.63 -13.33 -4.99
CA TYR A 129 -1.13 -12.09 -4.41
C TYR A 129 -0.62 -12.24 -2.97
N PHE A 130 -0.94 -13.34 -2.30
CA PHE A 130 -0.46 -13.69 -0.97
C PHE A 130 0.66 -14.74 -0.99
N ALA A 131 1.16 -15.10 -2.17
CA ALA A 131 2.28 -16.03 -2.29
C ALA A 131 3.53 -15.46 -1.58
N PRO A 132 4.36 -16.31 -0.95
CA PRO A 132 5.55 -15.86 -0.22
C PRO A 132 6.48 -14.95 -1.01
N ARG A 133 6.63 -15.19 -2.31
CA ARG A 133 7.45 -14.35 -3.19
C ARG A 133 6.94 -12.91 -3.26
N ILE A 134 5.62 -12.70 -3.43
CA ILE A 134 4.99 -11.37 -3.45
C ILE A 134 5.14 -10.69 -2.10
N VAL A 135 4.79 -11.41 -1.02
CA VAL A 135 4.87 -10.87 0.34
C VAL A 135 6.31 -10.45 0.68
N ASN A 136 7.31 -11.25 0.31
CA ASN A 136 8.71 -10.92 0.56
C ASN A 136 9.18 -9.74 -0.30
N ALA A 137 8.76 -9.65 -1.56
CA ALA A 137 9.08 -8.52 -2.43
C ALA A 137 8.45 -7.22 -1.88
N VAL A 138 7.18 -7.25 -1.46
CA VAL A 138 6.54 -6.11 -0.79
C VAL A 138 7.31 -5.69 0.47
N LYS A 139 7.68 -6.63 1.34
CA LYS A 139 8.50 -6.34 2.54
C LYS A 139 9.84 -5.69 2.17
N THR A 140 10.46 -6.13 1.08
CA THR A 140 11.73 -5.58 0.59
C THR A 140 11.55 -4.14 0.10
N ILE A 141 10.46 -3.83 -0.60
CA ILE A 141 10.15 -2.48 -1.05
C ILE A 141 9.85 -1.57 0.14
N MET A 142 9.12 -2.08 1.12
CA MET A 142 8.76 -1.37 2.36
C MET A 142 9.92 -1.31 3.38
N LYS A 143 11.17 -1.17 2.92
CA LYS A 143 12.42 -1.21 3.74
C LYS A 143 12.48 -0.24 4.92
N LEU A 144 11.57 0.72 5.03
CA LEU A 144 11.51 1.68 6.14
C LEU A 144 11.06 1.05 7.47
N VAL A 145 10.57 -0.20 7.43
CA VAL A 145 10.12 -0.92 8.62
C VAL A 145 11.03 -2.12 8.83
N ASP A 146 11.79 -2.11 9.91
CA ASP A 146 12.51 -3.30 10.38
C ASP A 146 11.48 -4.26 10.99
N TRP A 147 10.90 -5.09 10.12
CA TRP A 147 9.82 -6.01 10.49
C TRP A 147 10.23 -7.04 11.56
N GLU A 148 11.53 -7.26 11.74
CA GLU A 148 12.05 -8.20 12.73
C GLU A 148 12.20 -7.56 14.13
N LYS A 149 12.43 -6.23 14.16
CA LYS A 149 12.60 -5.47 15.40
C LYS A 149 11.35 -4.72 15.85
N SER A 150 10.36 -4.59 14.94
CA SER A 150 9.16 -3.80 15.22
C SER A 150 8.03 -4.60 15.88
N PHE A 151 8.20 -5.92 16.08
CA PHE A 151 7.16 -6.81 16.60
C PHE A 151 7.72 -7.86 17.53
#